data_7eb286d1ab038e8de65771fdd68fa8e3
#
_entry.id   7eb286d1ab038e8de65771fdd68fa8e3
#
_cell.length_a   1.000
_cell.length_b   1.000
_cell.length_c   1.000
_cell.angle_alpha   90.00
_cell.angle_beta   90.00
_cell.angle_gamma   90.00
#
_symmetry.space_group_name_H-M   'P 1'
#
loop_
_entity.id
_entity.type
_entity.pdbx_description
1 polymer ?
#
loop_
_entity_poly.entity_id
_entity_poly.type
_entity_poly.pdbx_seq_one_letter_code
_entity_poly.pdbx_strand_id
1 'polypeptide(L)'
;MKSLKNWLLVLSVLSCFGCSSPVHEDGRGCAFVSDSIQYRVEFMSEGCVRILSFPEGDTLVTKRLVVDSEKPAFKDYKWKDTGQQLIFSTRELSVVFDKEDAAFTFQEVSTGKLLLKEKEAKKARHFKRSVAGGEQCLEVTQRFVPTDDEAIYGLGQYQNGIMNYRGKSVLLLQANMDIVNPFLISTNGYGILWDNYSSTKFEDTKEGYSFTSEVGDASDYYFVYGKNMDEVVAGYRELTGDVPMFGKWVYGFWQSKERYKSFDELKAVVKEYRKRGIPLDNIVQDWEYWGDKPHWNSLTFHPANFDHPRQVIEELHQQDHVHFMLSVWPGFGPETAVYQSLDSIGALFSEPTWAGYKVFDAYNPAARDIFWQYLKKGLYDMGVDAWWMDATEPSFRDGFTQLKQEERTKAAGNTYLGSFHRYLNTYSLEMLKDFYQRLRAESDQKRIFILTRSAFASQQHYGTAVWSGDVSASWENMHKQLVAGLNLSMSGIPYWTSDTGGFFVTERDAKYPLSLIHISEPTRQEAI
;
A
#
# COMPACT_ATOMS: atom_id res chain seq x y z
N MET A 1 -17.55 -29.95 -0.14
CA MET A 1 -18.45 -30.17 -1.28
C MET A 1 -19.85 -29.69 -0.92
N LYS A 2 -20.16 -28.44 -1.17
CA LYS A 2 -21.46 -27.74 -1.24
C LYS A 2 -21.11 -26.32 -1.62
N SER A 3 -21.48 -25.74 -2.59
CA SER A 3 -22.17 -25.75 -3.84
C SER A 3 -21.85 -24.39 -4.49
N LEU A 4 -20.95 -24.41 -5.47
CA LEU A 4 -20.86 -23.32 -6.47
C LEU A 4 -22.03 -23.53 -7.46
N LYS A 5 -23.14 -22.90 -7.21
CA LYS A 5 -24.23 -22.76 -8.20
C LYS A 5 -25.03 -21.53 -7.79
N ASN A 6 -24.79 -20.44 -8.52
CA ASN A 6 -25.78 -19.41 -8.86
C ASN A 6 -25.08 -18.15 -9.38
N TRP A 7 -24.51 -18.22 -10.56
CA TRP A 7 -24.16 -17.04 -11.36
C TRP A 7 -24.19 -17.42 -12.83
N LEU A 8 -25.37 -17.70 -13.33
CA LEU A 8 -25.62 -17.75 -14.77
C LEU A 8 -27.10 -17.41 -14.96
N LEU A 9 -27.40 -16.10 -14.99
CA LEU A 9 -28.58 -15.60 -15.67
C LEU A 9 -28.08 -14.83 -16.89
N VAL A 10 -27.98 -15.57 -18.01
CA VAL A 10 -27.77 -15.01 -19.34
C VAL A 10 -29.08 -14.33 -19.75
N LEU A 11 -29.12 -13.02 -19.77
CA LEU A 11 -30.11 -12.27 -20.52
C LEU A 11 -29.60 -12.09 -21.95
N SER A 12 -30.10 -12.92 -22.86
CA SER A 12 -30.06 -12.61 -24.30
C SER A 12 -31.09 -11.51 -24.58
N VAL A 13 -30.62 -10.29 -24.86
CA VAL A 13 -31.47 -9.21 -25.34
C VAL A 13 -30.98 -8.80 -26.73
N LEU A 14 -31.93 -8.81 -27.66
CA LEU A 14 -31.77 -8.38 -29.05
C LEU A 14 -31.24 -6.93 -29.13
N SER A 15 -30.24 -6.76 -30.00
CA SER A 15 -29.67 -5.48 -30.40
C SER A 15 -30.70 -4.64 -31.15
N CYS A 16 -31.16 -3.55 -30.54
CA CYS A 16 -31.71 -2.41 -31.23
C CYS A 16 -30.76 -1.22 -31.12
N PHE A 17 -30.37 -0.66 -32.25
CA PHE A 17 -29.54 0.55 -32.36
C PHE A 17 -30.18 1.72 -31.59
N GLY A 18 -29.45 2.33 -30.66
CA GLY A 18 -29.74 3.66 -30.12
C GLY A 18 -30.52 3.74 -28.80
N CYS A 19 -30.69 2.64 -28.03
CA CYS A 19 -31.27 2.73 -26.68
C CYS A 19 -30.24 2.40 -25.63
N SER A 20 -30.01 3.32 -24.67
CA SER A 20 -29.37 2.96 -23.41
C SER A 20 -30.20 1.85 -22.75
N SER A 21 -29.57 0.77 -22.31
CA SER A 21 -30.24 -0.29 -21.55
C SER A 21 -30.90 0.32 -20.31
N PRO A 22 -32.08 -0.18 -19.89
CA PRO A 22 -32.70 0.31 -18.68
C PRO A 22 -31.74 0.14 -17.50
N VAL A 23 -31.75 1.12 -16.57
CA VAL A 23 -30.97 1.02 -15.33
C VAL A 23 -31.50 -0.16 -14.52
N HIS A 24 -30.60 -1.07 -14.18
CA HIS A 24 -30.90 -2.21 -13.31
C HIS A 24 -30.35 -1.93 -11.91
N GLU A 25 -31.24 -1.88 -10.93
CA GLU A 25 -30.85 -1.76 -9.53
C GLU A 25 -30.80 -3.15 -8.89
N ASP A 26 -29.70 -3.42 -8.18
CA ASP A 26 -29.52 -4.66 -7.41
C ASP A 26 -29.17 -4.35 -5.94
N GLY A 27 -28.85 -5.38 -5.17
CA GLY A 27 -28.51 -5.23 -3.74
C GLY A 27 -27.27 -4.39 -3.45
N ARG A 28 -26.49 -3.98 -4.48
CA ARG A 28 -25.24 -3.20 -4.35
C ARG A 28 -25.32 -1.80 -4.94
N GLY A 29 -26.12 -1.59 -5.98
CA GLY A 29 -26.20 -0.30 -6.64
C GLY A 29 -26.94 -0.37 -7.97
N CYS A 30 -26.63 0.56 -8.87
CA CYS A 30 -27.25 0.67 -10.18
C CYS A 30 -26.25 0.29 -11.28
N ALA A 31 -26.69 -0.56 -12.21
CA ALA A 31 -25.94 -0.94 -13.40
C ALA A 31 -26.69 -0.56 -14.67
N PHE A 32 -25.98 -0.12 -15.71
CA PHE A 32 -26.53 0.22 -17.03
C PHE A 32 -25.45 0.08 -18.10
N VAL A 33 -25.87 0.06 -19.36
CA VAL A 33 -24.95 0.06 -20.53
C VAL A 33 -25.17 1.35 -21.32
N SER A 34 -24.08 1.97 -21.74
CA SER A 34 -24.07 3.08 -22.68
C SER A 34 -22.85 2.96 -23.60
N ASP A 35 -23.03 3.08 -24.91
CA ASP A 35 -21.95 2.98 -25.91
C ASP A 35 -21.07 1.73 -25.78
N SER A 36 -21.69 0.55 -25.57
CA SER A 36 -20.98 -0.74 -25.37
C SER A 36 -20.02 -0.76 -24.18
N ILE A 37 -20.22 0.14 -23.22
CA ILE A 37 -19.56 0.13 -21.92
C ILE A 37 -20.60 -0.17 -20.86
N GLN A 38 -20.29 -1.12 -20.00
CA GLN A 38 -21.06 -1.40 -18.81
C GLN A 38 -20.58 -0.50 -17.67
N TYR A 39 -21.53 0.14 -17.02
CA TYR A 39 -21.32 1.03 -15.88
C TYR A 39 -21.96 0.47 -14.64
N ARG A 40 -21.36 0.76 -13.50
CA ARG A 40 -21.93 0.51 -12.19
C ARG A 40 -21.64 1.65 -11.24
N VAL A 41 -22.68 2.11 -10.53
CA VAL A 41 -22.62 3.15 -9.50
C VAL A 41 -23.00 2.52 -8.18
N GLU A 42 -22.07 2.46 -7.22
CA GLU A 42 -22.26 1.85 -5.91
C GLU A 42 -21.93 2.88 -4.82
N PHE A 43 -22.93 3.34 -4.07
CA PHE A 43 -22.67 4.18 -2.90
C PHE A 43 -22.11 3.33 -1.75
N MET A 44 -21.02 3.83 -1.15
CA MET A 44 -20.36 3.21 0.01
C MET A 44 -20.74 3.91 1.32
N SER A 45 -21.06 5.22 1.24
CA SER A 45 -21.59 6.06 2.32
C SER A 45 -22.30 7.28 1.73
N GLU A 46 -22.72 8.23 2.56
CA GLU A 46 -23.32 9.50 2.11
C GLU A 46 -22.38 10.30 1.19
N GLY A 47 -21.09 10.28 1.47
CA GLY A 47 -20.06 11.02 0.71
C GLY A 47 -19.18 10.16 -0.18
N CYS A 48 -19.38 8.83 -0.23
CA CYS A 48 -18.49 7.95 -0.99
C CYS A 48 -19.25 7.12 -2.03
N VAL A 49 -18.79 7.15 -3.28
CA VAL A 49 -19.35 6.38 -4.39
C VAL A 49 -18.23 5.69 -5.18
N ARG A 50 -18.44 4.43 -5.53
CA ARG A 50 -17.62 3.68 -6.50
C ARG A 50 -18.22 3.81 -7.88
N ILE A 51 -17.37 4.12 -8.85
CA ILE A 51 -17.68 4.08 -10.28
C ILE A 51 -16.84 2.98 -10.91
N LEU A 52 -17.53 2.00 -11.46
CA LEU A 52 -16.92 0.90 -12.19
C LEU A 52 -17.39 0.93 -13.64
N SER A 53 -16.47 0.83 -14.59
CA SER A 53 -16.83 0.76 -16.01
C SER A 53 -15.86 -0.13 -16.78
N PHE A 54 -16.40 -0.94 -17.71
CA PHE A 54 -15.64 -1.88 -18.53
C PHE A 54 -16.38 -2.20 -19.83
N PRO A 55 -15.71 -2.68 -20.88
CA PRO A 55 -16.36 -3.05 -22.13
C PRO A 55 -17.45 -4.11 -21.91
N GLU A 56 -18.59 -3.90 -22.55
CA GLU A 56 -19.71 -4.86 -22.46
C GLU A 56 -19.29 -6.25 -22.96
N GLY A 57 -19.65 -7.28 -22.20
CA GLY A 57 -19.29 -8.68 -22.48
C GLY A 57 -17.94 -9.12 -21.89
N ASP A 58 -17.14 -8.21 -21.34
CA ASP A 58 -15.90 -8.56 -20.64
C ASP A 58 -16.18 -9.11 -19.24
N THR A 59 -15.21 -9.88 -18.74
CA THR A 59 -15.26 -10.47 -17.39
C THR A 59 -14.21 -9.82 -16.51
N LEU A 60 -14.59 -9.46 -15.29
CA LEU A 60 -13.67 -8.96 -14.28
C LEU A 60 -12.97 -10.14 -13.59
N VAL A 61 -11.65 -10.26 -13.77
CA VAL A 61 -10.85 -11.36 -13.22
C VAL A 61 -9.95 -10.91 -12.06
N THR A 62 -9.68 -9.61 -11.94
CA THR A 62 -8.86 -9.06 -10.85
C THR A 62 -9.57 -9.26 -9.50
N LYS A 63 -8.89 -9.96 -8.59
CA LYS A 63 -9.36 -10.05 -7.21
C LYS A 63 -9.18 -8.71 -6.52
N ARG A 64 -10.24 -8.17 -5.93
CA ARG A 64 -10.16 -6.94 -5.12
C ARG A 64 -9.43 -7.20 -3.81
N LEU A 65 -8.46 -6.35 -3.46
CA LEU A 65 -7.59 -6.51 -2.30
C LEU A 65 -7.75 -5.38 -1.27
N VAL A 66 -8.16 -4.19 -1.73
CA VAL A 66 -8.16 -2.95 -0.94
C VAL A 66 -9.46 -2.73 -0.19
N VAL A 67 -10.58 -2.73 -0.91
CA VAL A 67 -11.90 -2.54 -0.29
C VAL A 67 -12.58 -3.88 -0.10
N ASP A 68 -13.04 -4.14 1.12
CA ASP A 68 -13.72 -5.40 1.44
C ASP A 68 -14.97 -5.58 0.58
N SER A 69 -14.99 -6.66 -0.19
CA SER A 69 -16.12 -7.02 -1.05
C SER A 69 -17.39 -7.40 -0.28
N GLU A 70 -17.25 -7.78 0.98
CA GLU A 70 -18.36 -8.14 1.86
C GLU A 70 -18.94 -6.93 2.62
N LYS A 71 -18.31 -5.74 2.52
CA LYS A 71 -18.83 -4.52 3.13
C LYS A 71 -20.26 -4.26 2.63
N PRO A 72 -21.23 -4.04 3.53
CA PRO A 72 -22.60 -3.76 3.14
C PRO A 72 -22.69 -2.54 2.22
N ALA A 73 -23.49 -2.64 1.18
CA ALA A 73 -23.77 -1.49 0.33
C ALA A 73 -24.61 -0.44 1.08
N PHE A 74 -24.28 0.83 0.85
CA PHE A 74 -25.10 1.95 1.33
C PHE A 74 -26.39 2.03 0.50
N LYS A 75 -27.56 2.12 1.14
CA LYS A 75 -28.88 2.02 0.47
C LYS A 75 -29.69 3.31 0.50
N ASP A 76 -29.28 4.29 1.30
CA ASP A 76 -30.02 5.57 1.42
C ASP A 76 -29.61 6.56 0.33
N TYR A 77 -29.83 6.13 -0.93
CA TYR A 77 -29.63 6.97 -2.12
C TYR A 77 -30.90 6.94 -2.99
N LYS A 78 -31.02 7.90 -3.89
CA LYS A 78 -32.09 7.97 -4.89
C LYS A 78 -31.48 8.11 -6.28
N TRP A 79 -32.19 7.63 -7.28
CA TRP A 79 -31.81 7.88 -8.64
C TRP A 79 -33.02 8.23 -9.52
N LYS A 80 -32.78 8.94 -10.63
CA LYS A 80 -33.79 9.26 -11.64
C LYS A 80 -33.15 9.32 -13.03
N ASP A 81 -33.96 8.96 -14.04
CA ASP A 81 -33.63 9.14 -15.45
C ASP A 81 -34.41 10.36 -15.98
N THR A 82 -33.70 11.34 -16.55
CA THR A 82 -34.31 12.54 -17.16
C THR A 82 -34.43 12.43 -18.69
N GLY A 83 -34.03 11.29 -19.26
CA GLY A 83 -33.89 11.08 -20.70
C GLY A 83 -32.47 11.39 -21.19
N GLN A 84 -31.90 12.53 -20.84
CA GLN A 84 -30.54 12.92 -21.16
C GLN A 84 -29.51 12.51 -20.12
N GLN A 85 -29.91 12.44 -18.86
CA GLN A 85 -29.01 12.18 -17.73
C GLN A 85 -29.59 11.13 -16.78
N LEU A 86 -28.68 10.35 -16.17
CA LEU A 86 -28.95 9.57 -14.98
C LEU A 86 -28.39 10.34 -13.77
N ILE A 87 -29.24 10.61 -12.78
CA ILE A 87 -28.85 11.36 -11.58
C ILE A 87 -29.01 10.44 -10.38
N PHE A 88 -27.91 10.20 -9.69
CA PHE A 88 -27.85 9.43 -8.45
C PHE A 88 -27.51 10.37 -7.31
N SER A 89 -28.17 10.30 -6.17
CA SER A 89 -27.91 11.23 -5.08
C SER A 89 -28.14 10.62 -3.70
N THR A 90 -27.27 10.96 -2.77
CA THR A 90 -27.47 10.86 -1.31
C THR A 90 -27.91 12.22 -0.76
N ARG A 91 -27.81 12.43 0.55
CA ARG A 91 -28.00 13.76 1.16
C ARG A 91 -26.84 14.72 0.92
N GLU A 92 -25.63 14.21 0.67
CA GLU A 92 -24.41 15.01 0.56
C GLU A 92 -23.88 15.09 -0.87
N LEU A 93 -23.93 13.99 -1.63
CA LEU A 93 -23.29 13.85 -2.94
C LEU A 93 -24.32 13.61 -4.05
N SER A 94 -24.22 14.37 -5.14
CA SER A 94 -24.92 14.15 -6.41
C SER A 94 -23.95 13.68 -7.47
N VAL A 95 -24.27 12.56 -8.12
CA VAL A 95 -23.49 11.94 -9.20
C VAL A 95 -24.35 11.92 -10.46
N VAL A 96 -23.95 12.66 -11.46
CA VAL A 96 -24.71 12.83 -12.71
C VAL A 96 -23.96 12.19 -13.85
N PHE A 97 -24.57 11.21 -14.50
CA PHE A 97 -24.06 10.63 -15.75
C PHE A 97 -24.77 11.27 -16.92
N ASP A 98 -24.01 11.96 -17.77
CA ASP A 98 -24.50 12.50 -19.02
C ASP A 98 -24.43 11.42 -20.12
N LYS A 99 -25.57 11.13 -20.75
CA LYS A 99 -25.66 10.03 -21.73
C LYS A 99 -25.03 10.38 -23.09
N GLU A 100 -24.97 11.65 -23.44
CA GLU A 100 -24.35 12.12 -24.71
C GLU A 100 -22.83 12.06 -24.61
N ASP A 101 -22.29 12.61 -23.53
CA ASP A 101 -20.85 12.65 -23.24
C ASP A 101 -20.29 11.33 -22.67
N ALA A 102 -21.18 10.45 -22.17
CA ALA A 102 -20.84 9.22 -21.45
C ALA A 102 -19.85 9.48 -20.27
N ALA A 103 -20.10 10.54 -19.50
CA ALA A 103 -19.21 11.04 -18.46
C ALA A 103 -19.94 11.38 -17.17
N PHE A 104 -19.26 11.17 -16.04
CA PHE A 104 -19.78 11.50 -14.70
C PHE A 104 -19.36 12.91 -14.26
N THR A 105 -20.29 13.55 -13.52
CA THR A 105 -20.06 14.81 -12.81
C THR A 105 -20.44 14.64 -11.35
N PHE A 106 -19.59 15.11 -10.44
CA PHE A 106 -19.77 15.03 -9.00
C PHE A 106 -20.02 16.42 -8.43
N GLN A 107 -21.08 16.56 -7.64
CA GLN A 107 -21.51 17.85 -7.09
C GLN A 107 -21.91 17.69 -5.62
N GLU A 108 -21.62 18.69 -4.82
CA GLU A 108 -22.15 18.82 -3.47
C GLU A 108 -23.66 19.14 -3.53
N VAL A 109 -24.48 18.38 -2.81
CA VAL A 109 -25.95 18.57 -2.85
C VAL A 109 -26.37 19.89 -2.23
N SER A 110 -25.77 20.29 -1.12
CA SER A 110 -26.19 21.46 -0.34
C SER A 110 -26.02 22.79 -1.06
N THR A 111 -24.98 22.93 -1.89
CA THR A 111 -24.61 24.18 -2.57
C THR A 111 -24.71 24.09 -4.09
N GLY A 112 -24.76 22.88 -4.64
CA GLY A 112 -24.62 22.64 -6.08
C GLY A 112 -23.17 22.85 -6.60
N LYS A 113 -22.18 22.99 -5.70
CA LYS A 113 -20.78 23.17 -6.07
C LYS A 113 -20.29 21.99 -6.91
N LEU A 114 -19.68 22.29 -8.06
CA LEU A 114 -18.95 21.31 -8.84
C LEU A 114 -17.70 20.87 -8.07
N LEU A 115 -17.59 19.58 -7.80
CA LEU A 115 -16.42 18.97 -7.16
C LEU A 115 -15.43 18.47 -8.19
N LEU A 116 -15.90 17.64 -9.12
CA LEU A 116 -15.09 17.04 -10.18
C LEU A 116 -15.99 16.64 -11.36
N LYS A 117 -15.43 16.59 -12.56
CA LYS A 117 -16.06 15.92 -13.69
C LYS A 117 -15.08 15.05 -14.45
N GLU A 118 -15.58 13.99 -15.05
CA GLU A 118 -14.82 13.23 -16.04
C GLU A 118 -14.70 14.03 -17.35
N LYS A 119 -13.70 13.68 -18.18
CA LYS A 119 -13.53 14.30 -19.51
C LYS A 119 -14.76 14.02 -20.38
N GLU A 120 -15.26 15.03 -21.04
CA GLU A 120 -16.46 14.99 -21.89
C GLU A 120 -16.23 14.27 -23.24
N ALA A 121 -17.30 14.14 -24.02
CA ALA A 121 -17.30 13.65 -25.42
C ALA A 121 -16.66 12.26 -25.55
N LYS A 122 -17.04 11.33 -24.66
CA LYS A 122 -16.58 9.92 -24.66
C LYS A 122 -15.06 9.76 -24.50
N LYS A 123 -14.38 10.78 -24.00
CA LYS A 123 -12.93 10.78 -23.73
C LYS A 123 -12.58 10.51 -22.26
N ALA A 124 -13.59 10.30 -21.39
CA ALA A 124 -13.38 10.04 -19.98
C ALA A 124 -12.50 8.82 -19.74
N ARG A 125 -12.71 7.77 -20.52
CA ARG A 125 -12.00 6.50 -20.36
C ARG A 125 -11.56 5.90 -21.69
N HIS A 126 -10.53 5.07 -21.60
CA HIS A 126 -10.03 4.33 -22.75
C HIS A 126 -9.60 2.93 -22.32
N PHE A 127 -10.03 1.94 -23.09
CA PHE A 127 -9.70 0.53 -22.90
C PHE A 127 -8.98 0.01 -24.14
N LYS A 128 -7.73 -0.40 -23.98
CA LYS A 128 -6.94 -0.97 -25.08
C LYS A 128 -6.60 -2.41 -24.75
N ARG A 129 -6.99 -3.35 -25.61
CA ARG A 129 -6.65 -4.76 -25.50
C ARG A 129 -5.13 -4.95 -25.48
N SER A 130 -4.66 -5.72 -24.54
CA SER A 130 -3.25 -6.00 -24.31
C SER A 130 -3.02 -7.43 -23.82
N VAL A 131 -1.76 -7.84 -23.79
CA VAL A 131 -1.32 -9.12 -23.18
C VAL A 131 -0.15 -8.79 -22.27
N ALA A 132 -0.26 -9.17 -21.01
CA ALA A 132 0.79 -8.97 -20.02
C ALA A 132 0.97 -10.23 -19.17
N GLY A 133 2.22 -10.69 -19.00
CA GLY A 133 2.50 -11.92 -18.25
C GLY A 133 1.77 -13.17 -18.77
N GLY A 134 1.43 -13.20 -20.07
CA GLY A 134 0.67 -14.28 -20.69
C GLY A 134 -0.85 -14.19 -20.53
N GLU A 135 -1.36 -13.18 -19.83
CA GLU A 135 -2.80 -12.95 -19.62
C GLU A 135 -3.36 -11.93 -20.62
N GLN A 136 -4.60 -12.17 -21.11
CA GLN A 136 -5.37 -11.14 -21.80
C GLN A 136 -5.83 -10.10 -20.77
N CYS A 137 -5.63 -8.82 -21.08
CA CYS A 137 -5.96 -7.71 -20.18
C CYS A 137 -6.30 -6.45 -20.97
N LEU A 138 -6.62 -5.40 -20.25
CA LEU A 138 -6.79 -4.05 -20.79
C LEU A 138 -5.69 -3.13 -20.23
N GLU A 139 -5.10 -2.29 -21.09
CA GLU A 139 -4.53 -1.01 -20.65
C GLU A 139 -5.72 -0.08 -20.41
N VAL A 140 -5.80 0.49 -19.21
CA VAL A 140 -6.96 1.25 -18.76
C VAL A 140 -6.56 2.69 -18.46
N THR A 141 -7.23 3.64 -19.09
CA THR A 141 -7.06 5.07 -18.80
C THR A 141 -8.38 5.69 -18.37
N GLN A 142 -8.36 6.44 -17.27
CA GLN A 142 -9.44 7.29 -16.79
C GLN A 142 -8.96 8.74 -16.74
N ARG A 143 -9.80 9.68 -17.22
CA ARG A 143 -9.47 11.11 -17.31
C ARG A 143 -10.50 11.97 -16.59
N PHE A 144 -9.99 12.97 -15.87
CA PHE A 144 -10.78 13.93 -15.12
C PHE A 144 -10.41 15.36 -15.49
N VAL A 145 -11.35 16.27 -15.32
CA VAL A 145 -11.15 17.71 -15.51
C VAL A 145 -11.32 18.38 -14.15
N PRO A 146 -10.22 18.74 -13.49
CA PRO A 146 -10.25 19.47 -12.23
C PRO A 146 -10.66 20.92 -12.43
N THR A 147 -11.00 21.60 -11.34
CA THR A 147 -11.18 23.07 -11.37
C THR A 147 -9.81 23.77 -11.43
N ASP A 148 -9.77 25.04 -11.88
CA ASP A 148 -8.49 25.73 -12.13
C ASP A 148 -7.69 26.00 -10.85
N ASP A 149 -8.38 26.29 -9.74
CA ASP A 149 -7.76 26.76 -8.48
C ASP A 149 -7.44 25.63 -7.49
N GLU A 150 -7.65 24.36 -7.83
CA GLU A 150 -7.39 23.28 -6.91
C GLU A 150 -5.93 22.81 -6.90
N ALA A 151 -5.47 22.37 -5.75
CA ALA A 151 -4.23 21.64 -5.58
C ALA A 151 -4.52 20.15 -5.35
N ILE A 152 -3.62 19.28 -5.83
CA ILE A 152 -3.71 17.82 -5.71
C ILE A 152 -2.51 17.32 -4.92
N TYR A 153 -2.78 16.52 -3.87
CA TYR A 153 -1.80 15.93 -2.98
C TYR A 153 -2.00 14.41 -2.87
N GLY A 154 -1.11 13.74 -2.15
CA GLY A 154 -1.23 12.31 -1.88
C GLY A 154 -0.46 11.44 -2.87
N LEU A 155 -1.08 10.39 -3.39
CA LEU A 155 -0.53 9.37 -4.30
C LEU A 155 0.58 8.50 -3.71
N GLY A 156 0.96 8.69 -2.44
CA GLY A 156 2.01 7.95 -1.76
C GLY A 156 3.26 8.77 -1.47
N GLN A 157 4.41 8.12 -1.41
CA GLN A 157 5.72 8.68 -1.11
C GLN A 157 6.64 8.56 -2.32
N TYR A 158 7.28 9.66 -2.72
CA TYR A 158 8.28 9.70 -3.81
C TYR A 158 9.40 10.67 -3.50
N GLN A 159 10.63 10.31 -3.91
CA GLN A 159 11.84 11.14 -3.71
C GLN A 159 12.00 12.22 -4.78
N ASN A 160 10.90 12.79 -5.25
CA ASN A 160 10.85 13.76 -6.35
C ASN A 160 10.74 15.24 -5.90
N GLY A 161 10.47 15.48 -4.60
CA GLY A 161 10.30 16.81 -4.04
C GLY A 161 9.01 17.54 -4.49
N ILE A 162 8.06 16.82 -5.08
CA ILE A 162 6.81 17.38 -5.57
C ILE A 162 5.75 17.30 -4.47
N MET A 163 5.31 18.44 -3.94
CA MET A 163 4.21 18.50 -2.97
C MET A 163 2.85 18.54 -3.68
N ASN A 164 2.66 19.44 -4.62
CA ASN A 164 1.43 19.60 -5.38
C ASN A 164 1.58 18.99 -6.78
N TYR A 165 0.74 18.01 -7.10
CA TYR A 165 0.79 17.27 -8.36
C TYR A 165 0.06 17.97 -9.53
N ARG A 166 -0.48 19.19 -9.37
CA ARG A 166 -1.04 19.94 -10.49
C ARG A 166 0.04 20.26 -11.53
N GLY A 167 -0.22 19.89 -12.80
CA GLY A 167 0.73 20.02 -13.90
C GLY A 167 1.95 19.09 -13.78
N LYS A 168 1.86 18.00 -13.03
CA LYS A 168 2.94 17.04 -12.79
C LYS A 168 2.54 15.62 -13.17
N SER A 169 3.54 14.76 -13.28
CA SER A 169 3.34 13.33 -13.47
C SER A 169 4.15 12.53 -12.45
N VAL A 170 3.64 11.34 -12.11
CA VAL A 170 4.34 10.37 -11.27
C VAL A 170 3.97 8.96 -11.70
N LEU A 171 4.95 8.05 -11.65
CA LEU A 171 4.73 6.62 -11.83
C LEU A 171 4.36 6.00 -10.48
N LEU A 172 3.16 5.44 -10.39
CA LEU A 172 2.67 4.74 -9.22
C LEU A 172 3.21 3.31 -9.27
N LEU A 173 4.41 3.12 -8.71
CA LEU A 173 5.14 1.86 -8.70
C LEU A 173 5.97 1.74 -7.44
N GLN A 174 5.82 0.60 -6.73
CA GLN A 174 6.62 0.29 -5.55
C GLN A 174 8.10 0.12 -5.90
N ALA A 175 8.96 0.75 -5.12
CA ALA A 175 10.40 0.51 -5.16
C ALA A 175 11.02 0.85 -3.80
N ASN A 176 12.31 0.55 -3.61
CA ASN A 176 13.02 1.11 -2.48
C ASN A 176 12.93 2.65 -2.51
N MET A 177 12.49 3.30 -1.45
CA MET A 177 12.22 4.74 -1.31
C MET A 177 10.90 5.25 -1.91
N ASP A 178 10.19 4.48 -2.74
CA ASP A 178 8.92 4.87 -3.33
C ASP A 178 7.78 3.96 -2.83
N ILE A 179 6.74 4.56 -2.28
CA ILE A 179 5.57 3.85 -1.73
C ILE A 179 4.32 4.34 -2.46
N VAL A 180 3.58 3.41 -3.05
CA VAL A 180 2.34 3.72 -3.76
C VAL A 180 1.15 3.65 -2.82
N ASN A 181 0.40 4.75 -2.74
CA ASN A 181 -1.00 4.70 -2.33
C ASN A 181 -1.81 5.45 -3.39
N PRO A 182 -2.58 4.77 -4.26
CA PRO A 182 -3.25 5.39 -5.40
C PRO A 182 -4.49 6.19 -4.97
N PHE A 183 -4.33 6.97 -3.89
CA PHE A 183 -5.32 7.89 -3.34
C PHE A 183 -4.80 9.32 -3.42
N LEU A 184 -5.46 10.13 -4.23
CA LEU A 184 -5.23 11.57 -4.27
C LEU A 184 -6.29 12.31 -3.45
N ILE A 185 -5.92 13.48 -2.97
CA ILE A 185 -6.80 14.41 -2.28
C ILE A 185 -6.71 15.80 -2.91
N SER A 186 -7.86 16.44 -3.11
CA SER A 186 -7.98 17.76 -3.69
C SER A 186 -8.44 18.80 -2.67
N THR A 187 -7.90 20.01 -2.77
CA THR A 187 -8.41 21.17 -2.01
C THR A 187 -9.85 21.56 -2.36
N ASN A 188 -10.40 21.01 -3.44
CA ASN A 188 -11.80 21.21 -3.81
C ASN A 188 -12.80 20.37 -2.98
N GLY A 189 -12.31 19.56 -2.02
CA GLY A 189 -13.14 18.78 -1.09
C GLY A 189 -13.49 17.39 -1.63
N TYR A 190 -12.57 16.76 -2.34
CA TYR A 190 -12.73 15.37 -2.77
C TYR A 190 -11.41 14.59 -2.75
N GLY A 191 -11.53 13.27 -2.77
CA GLY A 191 -10.45 12.33 -3.04
C GLY A 191 -10.85 11.30 -4.09
N ILE A 192 -9.85 10.76 -4.79
CA ILE A 192 -10.01 9.63 -5.70
C ILE A 192 -9.10 8.49 -5.24
N LEU A 193 -9.69 7.34 -4.94
CA LEU A 193 -8.96 6.09 -4.81
C LEU A 193 -9.07 5.33 -6.13
N TRP A 194 -7.97 5.16 -6.83
CA TRP A 194 -7.86 4.40 -8.06
C TRP A 194 -7.59 2.92 -7.72
N ASP A 195 -8.59 2.05 -7.90
CA ASP A 195 -8.51 0.64 -7.48
C ASP A 195 -7.91 -0.24 -8.59
N ASN A 196 -6.63 -0.03 -8.87
CA ASN A 196 -5.83 -0.83 -9.78
C ASN A 196 -4.46 -1.10 -9.17
N TYR A 197 -3.92 -2.30 -9.35
CA TYR A 197 -2.74 -2.80 -8.65
C TYR A 197 -1.50 -2.92 -9.53
N SER A 198 -1.64 -2.67 -10.83
CA SER A 198 -0.54 -2.70 -11.80
C SER A 198 0.27 -1.39 -11.79
N SER A 199 1.34 -1.37 -12.57
CA SER A 199 2.04 -0.12 -12.89
C SER A 199 1.07 0.90 -13.47
N THR A 200 0.97 2.08 -12.82
CA THR A 200 0.00 3.12 -13.17
C THR A 200 0.69 4.47 -13.29
N LYS A 201 0.52 5.16 -14.39
CA LYS A 201 0.96 6.54 -14.55
C LYS A 201 -0.15 7.49 -14.13
N PHE A 202 0.12 8.36 -13.17
CA PHE A 202 -0.65 9.58 -12.93
C PHE A 202 -0.01 10.71 -13.74
N GLU A 203 -0.83 11.50 -14.44
CA GLU A 203 -0.36 12.65 -15.21
C GLU A 203 -1.41 13.76 -15.23
N ASP A 204 -1.03 14.96 -14.81
CA ASP A 204 -1.86 16.17 -14.92
C ASP A 204 -1.30 17.11 -15.99
N THR A 205 -2.16 17.53 -16.90
CA THR A 205 -1.86 18.40 -18.03
C THR A 205 -2.84 19.57 -18.06
N LYS A 206 -2.71 20.46 -19.04
CA LYS A 206 -3.70 21.53 -19.26
C LYS A 206 -5.09 21.02 -19.62
N GLU A 207 -5.21 19.74 -20.03
CA GLU A 207 -6.48 19.11 -20.38
C GLU A 207 -7.15 18.36 -19.22
N GLY A 208 -6.51 18.37 -18.04
CA GLY A 208 -6.91 17.63 -16.86
C GLY A 208 -5.96 16.51 -16.51
N TYR A 209 -6.30 15.72 -15.46
CA TYR A 209 -5.45 14.63 -15.03
C TYR A 209 -6.01 13.25 -15.41
N SER A 210 -5.11 12.27 -15.44
CA SER A 210 -5.46 10.89 -15.77
C SER A 210 -4.69 9.89 -14.93
N PHE A 211 -5.32 8.72 -14.74
CA PHE A 211 -4.66 7.48 -14.34
C PHE A 211 -4.61 6.57 -15.57
N THR A 212 -3.43 6.06 -15.89
CA THR A 212 -3.23 5.06 -16.96
C THR A 212 -2.53 3.85 -16.38
N SER A 213 -3.26 2.75 -16.27
CA SER A 213 -2.78 1.47 -15.75
C SER A 213 -2.44 0.51 -16.88
N GLU A 214 -1.30 -0.17 -16.76
CA GLU A 214 -0.82 -1.10 -17.79
C GLU A 214 -1.69 -2.35 -17.88
N VAL A 215 -2.20 -2.84 -16.73
CA VAL A 215 -3.01 -4.05 -16.65
C VAL A 215 -4.25 -3.81 -15.80
N GLY A 216 -5.41 -4.07 -16.36
CA GLY A 216 -6.68 -4.00 -15.65
C GLY A 216 -7.78 -4.73 -16.39
N ASP A 217 -8.96 -4.78 -15.79
CA ASP A 217 -10.19 -5.30 -16.39
C ASP A 217 -11.22 -4.18 -16.57
N ALA A 218 -11.07 -3.09 -15.80
CA ALA A 218 -12.02 -2.00 -15.71
C ALA A 218 -11.35 -0.69 -15.33
N SER A 219 -12.03 0.43 -15.58
CA SER A 219 -11.85 1.67 -14.85
C SER A 219 -12.65 1.54 -13.56
N ASP A 220 -11.95 1.45 -12.42
CA ASP A 220 -12.53 1.24 -11.10
C ASP A 220 -11.95 2.28 -10.13
N TYR A 221 -12.80 3.18 -9.66
CA TYR A 221 -12.37 4.19 -8.70
C TYR A 221 -13.47 4.53 -7.70
N TYR A 222 -13.03 4.99 -6.53
CA TYR A 222 -13.91 5.53 -5.51
C TYR A 222 -13.72 7.04 -5.45
N PHE A 223 -14.83 7.76 -5.56
CA PHE A 223 -14.91 9.19 -5.31
C PHE A 223 -15.33 9.39 -3.85
N VAL A 224 -14.54 10.15 -3.09
CA VAL A 224 -14.77 10.45 -1.68
C VAL A 224 -14.97 11.96 -1.52
N TYR A 225 -16.14 12.39 -1.07
CA TYR A 225 -16.45 13.78 -0.75
C TYR A 225 -16.18 14.07 0.71
N GLY A 226 -15.72 15.29 1.01
CA GLY A 226 -15.64 15.88 2.35
C GLY A 226 -15.61 17.40 2.26
N LYS A 227 -16.17 18.10 3.25
CA LYS A 227 -16.18 19.57 3.31
C LYS A 227 -14.80 20.18 3.45
N ASN A 228 -13.86 19.38 3.89
CA ASN A 228 -12.43 19.70 4.05
C ASN A 228 -11.61 18.42 3.85
N MET A 229 -10.28 18.56 3.79
CA MET A 229 -9.40 17.42 3.54
C MET A 229 -9.39 16.38 4.68
N ASP A 230 -9.65 16.77 5.91
CA ASP A 230 -9.75 15.82 7.04
C ASP A 230 -10.95 14.90 6.88
N GLU A 231 -12.10 15.42 6.45
CA GLU A 231 -13.29 14.61 6.15
C GLU A 231 -13.05 13.69 4.94
N VAL A 232 -12.31 14.13 3.93
CA VAL A 232 -11.93 13.28 2.79
C VAL A 232 -11.05 12.11 3.25
N VAL A 233 -10.05 12.36 4.11
CA VAL A 233 -9.22 11.29 4.70
C VAL A 233 -10.05 10.38 5.60
N ALA A 234 -11.01 10.92 6.35
CA ALA A 234 -11.93 10.12 7.16
C ALA A 234 -12.79 9.18 6.29
N GLY A 235 -13.34 9.69 5.17
CA GLY A 235 -14.07 8.87 4.19
C GLY A 235 -13.20 7.78 3.55
N TYR A 236 -11.94 8.07 3.24
CA TYR A 236 -10.98 7.06 2.80
C TYR A 236 -10.79 5.96 3.85
N ARG A 237 -10.65 6.32 5.13
CA ARG A 237 -10.52 5.34 6.22
C ARG A 237 -11.79 4.55 6.47
N GLU A 238 -12.94 5.17 6.37
CA GLU A 238 -14.22 4.46 6.39
C GLU A 238 -14.27 3.38 5.28
N LEU A 239 -13.74 3.69 4.10
CA LEU A 239 -13.69 2.77 2.96
C LEU A 239 -12.67 1.64 3.15
N THR A 240 -11.46 1.96 3.64
CA THR A 240 -10.29 1.09 3.64
C THR A 240 -9.89 0.54 5.01
N GLY A 241 -10.56 0.96 6.07
CA GLY A 241 -10.32 0.55 7.44
C GLY A 241 -9.57 1.59 8.29
N ASP A 242 -9.92 1.61 9.57
CA ASP A 242 -9.34 2.50 10.56
C ASP A 242 -7.87 2.18 10.85
N VAL A 243 -7.16 3.17 11.36
CA VAL A 243 -5.76 3.04 11.76
C VAL A 243 -5.69 2.65 13.24
N PRO A 244 -5.10 1.50 13.61
CA PRO A 244 -4.95 1.14 15.02
C PRO A 244 -3.93 2.05 15.71
N MET A 245 -4.22 2.43 16.95
CA MET A 245 -3.25 3.16 17.78
C MET A 245 -2.20 2.18 18.33
N PHE A 246 -0.93 2.55 18.21
CA PHE A 246 0.19 1.78 18.75
C PHE A 246 0.30 1.85 20.28
N GLY A 247 1.11 0.98 20.86
CA GLY A 247 1.54 1.08 22.25
C GLY A 247 2.36 2.36 22.47
N LYS A 248 2.29 2.93 23.68
CA LYS A 248 2.99 4.18 24.01
C LYS A 248 4.51 4.11 23.74
N TRP A 249 5.11 2.97 23.97
CA TRP A 249 6.53 2.70 23.75
C TRP A 249 6.96 2.88 22.28
N VAL A 250 6.06 2.69 21.31
CA VAL A 250 6.35 2.90 19.88
C VAL A 250 6.73 4.35 19.58
N TYR A 251 6.17 5.30 20.33
CA TYR A 251 6.44 6.74 20.19
C TYR A 251 7.67 7.20 20.99
N GLY A 252 8.37 6.27 21.64
CA GLY A 252 9.61 6.52 22.36
C GLY A 252 10.84 6.44 21.48
N PHE A 253 12.02 6.40 22.11
CA PHE A 253 13.30 6.35 21.40
C PHE A 253 13.64 4.92 20.95
N TRP A 254 14.05 4.79 19.71
CA TRP A 254 14.48 3.55 19.07
C TRP A 254 15.98 3.60 18.78
N GLN A 255 16.76 2.73 19.44
CA GLN A 255 18.16 2.55 19.13
C GLN A 255 18.31 1.45 18.08
N SER A 256 18.80 1.81 16.91
CA SER A 256 19.11 0.89 15.82
C SER A 256 20.58 0.99 15.40
N LYS A 257 21.07 -0.06 14.78
CA LYS A 257 22.39 -0.13 14.14
C LYS A 257 22.31 -1.19 13.03
N GLU A 258 22.91 -0.95 11.89
CA GLU A 258 23.20 -1.97 10.90
C GLU A 258 24.54 -2.64 11.28
N ARG A 259 24.58 -3.65 12.03
CA ARG A 259 23.74 -4.49 12.85
C ARG A 259 24.52 -4.84 14.12
N TYR A 260 23.90 -5.27 15.18
CA TYR A 260 24.60 -5.89 16.31
C TYR A 260 25.01 -7.29 15.90
N LYS A 261 26.24 -7.69 16.27
CA LYS A 261 26.81 -8.98 15.87
C LYS A 261 26.54 -10.09 16.88
N SER A 262 26.04 -9.73 18.07
CA SER A 262 25.67 -10.67 19.14
C SER A 262 24.70 -10.03 20.13
N PHE A 263 24.04 -10.86 20.94
CA PHE A 263 23.27 -10.38 22.08
C PHE A 263 24.14 -9.66 23.11
N ASP A 264 25.40 -10.04 23.28
CA ASP A 264 26.29 -9.34 24.21
C ASP A 264 26.57 -7.90 23.76
N GLU A 265 26.80 -7.68 22.46
CA GLU A 265 26.96 -6.33 21.92
C GLU A 265 25.68 -5.51 22.11
N LEU A 266 24.53 -6.07 21.78
CA LEU A 266 23.23 -5.43 21.91
C LEU A 266 22.92 -5.05 23.37
N LYS A 267 23.09 -5.99 24.30
CA LYS A 267 22.90 -5.75 25.75
C LYS A 267 23.88 -4.71 26.29
N ALA A 268 25.13 -4.69 25.82
CA ALA A 268 26.12 -3.69 26.24
C ALA A 268 25.66 -2.28 25.89
N VAL A 269 25.05 -2.08 24.72
CA VAL A 269 24.48 -0.79 24.32
C VAL A 269 23.33 -0.38 25.23
N VAL A 270 22.37 -1.27 25.49
CA VAL A 270 21.24 -0.99 26.40
C VAL A 270 21.73 -0.61 27.79
N LYS A 271 22.70 -1.36 28.32
CA LYS A 271 23.30 -1.07 29.65
C LYS A 271 24.03 0.27 29.69
N GLU A 272 24.69 0.67 28.61
CA GLU A 272 25.36 1.97 28.54
C GLU A 272 24.34 3.12 28.54
N TYR A 273 23.19 2.99 27.85
CA TYR A 273 22.08 3.93 27.95
C TYR A 273 21.58 4.08 29.40
N ARG A 274 21.34 2.93 30.07
CA ARG A 274 20.89 2.93 31.48
C ARG A 274 21.90 3.53 32.42
N LYS A 275 23.19 3.18 32.26
CA LYS A 275 24.30 3.75 33.05
C LYS A 275 24.42 5.25 32.93
N ARG A 276 24.18 5.82 31.74
CA ARG A 276 24.20 7.26 31.49
C ARG A 276 22.91 7.98 31.87
N GLY A 277 21.88 7.25 32.29
CA GLY A 277 20.55 7.81 32.56
C GLY A 277 19.83 8.34 31.33
N ILE A 278 20.20 7.87 30.13
CA ILE A 278 19.55 8.26 28.87
C ILE A 278 18.33 7.38 28.67
N PRO A 279 17.13 7.94 28.43
CA PRO A 279 15.94 7.15 28.12
C PRO A 279 16.12 6.30 26.85
N LEU A 280 15.64 5.08 26.91
CA LEU A 280 15.60 4.13 25.79
C LEU A 280 14.36 3.27 25.94
N ASP A 281 13.48 3.30 24.93
CA ASP A 281 12.24 2.52 24.93
C ASP A 281 12.37 1.24 24.11
N ASN A 282 13.17 1.28 23.03
CA ASN A 282 13.24 0.21 22.06
C ASN A 282 14.68 -0.03 21.58
N ILE A 283 15.02 -1.31 21.38
CA ILE A 283 16.27 -1.73 20.72
C ILE A 283 15.95 -2.58 19.50
N VAL A 284 16.65 -2.35 18.40
CA VAL A 284 16.42 -3.04 17.12
C VAL A 284 17.57 -3.99 16.82
N GLN A 285 17.26 -5.26 16.59
CA GLN A 285 18.18 -6.19 15.97
C GLN A 285 17.88 -6.27 14.47
N ASP A 286 18.82 -5.78 13.70
CA ASP A 286 18.78 -5.82 12.24
C ASP A 286 19.24 -7.20 11.71
N TRP A 287 19.41 -7.34 10.42
CA TRP A 287 19.69 -8.58 9.69
C TRP A 287 20.94 -9.37 10.15
N GLU A 288 21.17 -10.57 9.60
CA GLU A 288 22.25 -11.52 9.92
C GLU A 288 22.29 -12.09 11.35
N TYR A 289 21.23 -11.92 12.18
CA TYR A 289 21.12 -12.66 13.44
C TYR A 289 20.94 -14.17 13.22
N TRP A 290 20.63 -14.57 12.02
CA TRP A 290 20.50 -15.97 11.56
C TRP A 290 21.80 -16.62 11.11
N GLY A 291 22.90 -15.86 10.94
CA GLY A 291 24.22 -16.35 10.51
C GLY A 291 24.63 -15.83 9.13
N ASP A 292 24.78 -16.70 8.16
CA ASP A 292 25.32 -16.40 6.84
C ASP A 292 24.26 -16.27 5.72
N LYS A 293 24.71 -15.95 4.50
CA LYS A 293 23.80 -15.76 3.36
C LYS A 293 23.06 -17.01 2.91
N PRO A 294 23.65 -18.24 2.87
CA PRO A 294 22.91 -19.46 2.59
C PRO A 294 21.74 -19.71 3.54
N HIS A 295 21.86 -19.27 4.80
CA HIS A 295 20.82 -19.34 5.83
C HIS A 295 20.01 -18.03 5.94
N TRP A 296 20.02 -17.18 4.91
CA TRP A 296 19.30 -15.89 4.91
C TRP A 296 17.89 -16.01 5.47
N ASN A 297 17.61 -15.19 6.49
CA ASN A 297 16.29 -15.09 7.12
C ASN A 297 15.71 -16.46 7.54
N SER A 298 16.53 -17.31 8.17
CA SER A 298 16.13 -18.67 8.59
C SER A 298 14.98 -18.69 9.60
N LEU A 299 14.53 -17.52 10.07
CA LEU A 299 13.52 -17.33 11.13
C LEU A 299 13.93 -18.01 12.44
N THR A 300 15.26 -18.05 12.70
CA THR A 300 15.87 -18.56 13.93
C THR A 300 17.08 -17.72 14.29
N PHE A 301 17.41 -17.67 15.57
CA PHE A 301 18.63 -17.05 16.07
C PHE A 301 19.82 -18.00 15.93
N HIS A 302 20.96 -17.50 15.41
CA HIS A 302 22.18 -18.30 15.27
C HIS A 302 22.80 -18.57 16.65
N PRO A 303 22.98 -19.82 17.06
CA PRO A 303 23.30 -20.16 18.46
C PRO A 303 24.67 -19.70 18.93
N ALA A 304 25.63 -19.43 18.03
CA ALA A 304 26.95 -18.98 18.42
C ALA A 304 27.00 -17.55 18.95
N ASN A 305 26.11 -16.68 18.46
CA ASN A 305 26.13 -15.24 18.76
C ASN A 305 24.84 -14.73 19.37
N PHE A 306 23.74 -15.47 19.18
CA PHE A 306 22.40 -15.11 19.62
C PHE A 306 21.76 -16.29 20.35
N ASP A 307 22.50 -16.84 21.32
CA ASP A 307 22.03 -17.94 22.15
C ASP A 307 20.99 -17.51 23.20
N HIS A 308 20.19 -18.44 23.67
CA HIS A 308 19.15 -18.21 24.68
C HIS A 308 18.23 -17.02 24.42
N PRO A 309 17.68 -16.84 23.17
CA PRO A 309 16.94 -15.62 22.78
C PRO A 309 15.78 -15.29 23.70
N ARG A 310 15.02 -16.28 24.15
CA ARG A 310 13.89 -16.06 25.08
C ARG A 310 14.37 -15.44 26.39
N GLN A 311 15.44 -15.95 26.97
CA GLN A 311 15.98 -15.43 28.23
C GLN A 311 16.50 -14.00 28.04
N VAL A 312 17.23 -13.72 26.95
CA VAL A 312 17.77 -12.39 26.67
C VAL A 312 16.65 -11.36 26.47
N ILE A 313 15.60 -11.71 25.72
CA ILE A 313 14.47 -10.80 25.47
C ILE A 313 13.70 -10.58 26.79
N GLU A 314 13.54 -11.61 27.63
CA GLU A 314 12.92 -11.47 28.95
C GLU A 314 13.76 -10.56 29.88
N GLU A 315 15.10 -10.66 29.86
CA GLU A 315 16.00 -9.75 30.58
C GLU A 315 15.81 -8.29 30.12
N LEU A 316 15.75 -8.03 28.79
CA LEU A 316 15.47 -6.70 28.25
C LEU A 316 14.15 -6.13 28.76
N HIS A 317 13.10 -6.96 28.82
CA HIS A 317 11.78 -6.53 29.31
C HIS A 317 11.77 -6.28 30.81
N GLN A 318 12.26 -7.23 31.63
CA GLN A 318 12.09 -7.23 33.08
C GLN A 318 13.11 -6.36 33.80
N GLN A 319 14.36 -6.36 33.33
CA GLN A 319 15.46 -5.66 33.99
C GLN A 319 15.74 -4.30 33.38
N ASP A 320 15.75 -4.24 32.05
CA ASP A 320 16.15 -3.03 31.33
C ASP A 320 14.94 -2.18 30.88
N HIS A 321 13.71 -2.71 30.95
CA HIS A 321 12.47 -2.06 30.49
C HIS A 321 12.58 -1.53 29.05
N VAL A 322 13.04 -2.39 28.13
CA VAL A 322 13.24 -2.10 26.73
C VAL A 322 12.48 -3.10 25.87
N HIS A 323 11.74 -2.63 24.88
CA HIS A 323 11.10 -3.47 23.88
C HIS A 323 12.09 -3.89 22.80
N PHE A 324 11.86 -5.07 22.22
CA PHE A 324 12.75 -5.67 21.23
C PHE A 324 12.07 -5.79 19.87
N MET A 325 12.67 -5.14 18.86
CA MET A 325 12.27 -5.24 17.46
C MET A 325 13.25 -6.08 16.68
N LEU A 326 12.73 -6.90 15.76
CA LEU A 326 13.54 -7.80 14.94
C LEU A 326 13.26 -7.60 13.45
N SER A 327 14.34 -7.54 12.65
CA SER A 327 14.26 -7.49 11.18
C SER A 327 13.85 -8.85 10.62
N VAL A 328 12.87 -8.85 9.70
CA VAL A 328 12.39 -10.03 8.97
C VAL A 328 12.20 -9.67 7.50
N TRP A 329 12.60 -10.58 6.61
CA TRP A 329 12.56 -10.38 5.17
C TRP A 329 11.53 -11.30 4.50
N PRO A 330 11.00 -10.94 3.31
CA PRO A 330 10.04 -11.79 2.59
C PRO A 330 10.71 -12.90 1.78
N GLY A 331 11.99 -13.18 1.99
CA GLY A 331 12.74 -14.18 1.24
C GLY A 331 13.72 -14.96 2.09
N PHE A 332 14.10 -16.12 1.58
CA PHE A 332 14.82 -17.15 2.34
C PHE A 332 16.00 -17.70 1.59
N GLY A 333 17.09 -17.96 2.29
CA GLY A 333 18.28 -18.61 1.76
C GLY A 333 18.06 -20.11 1.51
N PRO A 334 18.76 -20.70 0.53
CA PRO A 334 18.47 -22.05 0.06
C PRO A 334 18.74 -23.15 1.09
N GLU A 335 19.54 -22.89 2.13
CA GLU A 335 19.84 -23.87 3.19
C GLU A 335 18.88 -23.79 4.38
N THR A 336 17.85 -22.93 4.31
CA THR A 336 16.86 -22.81 5.38
C THR A 336 15.72 -23.83 5.23
N ALA A 337 15.20 -24.32 6.36
CA ALA A 337 14.07 -25.23 6.36
C ALA A 337 12.79 -24.58 5.79
N VAL A 338 12.61 -23.27 6.00
CA VAL A 338 11.49 -22.51 5.45
C VAL A 338 11.56 -22.44 3.92
N TYR A 339 12.77 -22.23 3.35
CA TYR A 339 12.96 -22.28 1.89
C TYR A 339 12.55 -23.64 1.33
N GLN A 340 13.07 -24.74 1.91
CA GLN A 340 12.77 -26.10 1.46
C GLN A 340 11.26 -26.39 1.49
N SER A 341 10.57 -25.93 2.52
CA SER A 341 9.12 -26.08 2.64
C SER A 341 8.36 -25.29 1.57
N LEU A 342 8.76 -24.05 1.30
CA LEU A 342 8.15 -23.20 0.28
C LEU A 342 8.45 -23.71 -1.15
N ASP A 343 9.67 -24.16 -1.41
CA ASP A 343 10.09 -24.72 -2.69
C ASP A 343 9.31 -26.01 -3.02
N SER A 344 9.06 -26.84 -2.01
CA SER A 344 8.30 -28.09 -2.17
C SER A 344 6.88 -27.90 -2.67
N ILE A 345 6.29 -26.72 -2.48
CA ILE A 345 4.96 -26.35 -2.98
C ILE A 345 5.02 -25.37 -4.16
N GLY A 346 6.22 -25.08 -4.69
CA GLY A 346 6.42 -24.15 -5.81
C GLY A 346 6.07 -22.70 -5.48
N ALA A 347 6.23 -22.27 -4.23
CA ALA A 347 5.82 -20.95 -3.75
C ALA A 347 7.00 -19.98 -3.58
N LEU A 348 8.08 -20.15 -4.34
CA LEU A 348 9.20 -19.22 -4.42
C LEU A 348 9.27 -18.61 -5.82
N PHE A 349 9.40 -17.29 -5.90
CA PHE A 349 9.61 -16.60 -7.17
C PHE A 349 10.94 -16.98 -7.81
N SER A 350 11.00 -16.96 -9.15
CA SER A 350 12.16 -17.39 -9.92
C SER A 350 13.29 -16.37 -9.92
N GLU A 351 12.97 -15.08 -9.86
CA GLU A 351 13.95 -14.00 -9.93
C GLU A 351 14.81 -13.95 -8.65
N PRO A 352 16.14 -13.98 -8.76
CA PRO A 352 17.01 -13.94 -7.59
C PRO A 352 17.07 -12.53 -7.00
N THR A 353 17.52 -12.47 -5.74
CA THR A 353 17.81 -11.22 -5.04
C THR A 353 19.32 -10.92 -5.04
N TRP A 354 19.71 -9.76 -4.52
CA TRP A 354 21.12 -9.34 -4.43
C TRP A 354 21.98 -10.25 -3.54
N ALA A 355 21.38 -10.91 -2.55
CA ALA A 355 22.09 -11.82 -1.64
C ALA A 355 21.89 -13.31 -1.96
N GLY A 356 21.15 -13.63 -3.04
CA GLY A 356 20.93 -15.01 -3.48
C GLY A 356 19.78 -15.74 -2.80
N TYR A 357 19.05 -15.11 -1.90
CA TYR A 357 17.79 -15.64 -1.35
C TYR A 357 16.66 -15.54 -2.39
N LYS A 358 15.59 -16.30 -2.22
CA LYS A 358 14.37 -16.19 -3.03
C LYS A 358 13.19 -15.68 -2.20
N VAL A 359 12.42 -14.79 -2.82
CA VAL A 359 11.19 -14.23 -2.25
C VAL A 359 10.06 -15.25 -2.38
N PHE A 360 9.23 -15.39 -1.35
CA PHE A 360 8.07 -16.29 -1.40
C PHE A 360 6.83 -15.60 -1.97
N ASP A 361 5.92 -16.37 -2.53
CA ASP A 361 4.63 -15.87 -3.02
C ASP A 361 3.67 -15.60 -1.86
N ALA A 362 3.64 -14.37 -1.38
CA ALA A 362 2.74 -13.95 -0.30
C ALA A 362 1.25 -13.92 -0.70
N TYR A 363 0.92 -14.06 -1.96
CA TYR A 363 -0.49 -14.22 -2.41
C TYR A 363 -1.00 -15.65 -2.20
N ASN A 364 -0.09 -16.63 -2.03
CA ASN A 364 -0.44 -18.02 -1.80
C ASN A 364 -0.74 -18.28 -0.31
N PRO A 365 -1.98 -18.66 0.06
CA PRO A 365 -2.34 -18.94 1.46
C PRO A 365 -1.46 -20.02 2.11
N ALA A 366 -1.13 -21.10 1.38
CA ALA A 366 -0.28 -22.16 1.92
C ALA A 366 1.17 -21.67 2.19
N ALA A 367 1.68 -20.76 1.37
CA ALA A 367 2.99 -20.15 1.60
C ALA A 367 2.98 -19.26 2.86
N ARG A 368 1.91 -18.48 3.08
CA ARG A 368 1.74 -17.69 4.32
C ARG A 368 1.61 -18.59 5.56
N ASP A 369 0.95 -19.75 5.45
CA ASP A 369 0.90 -20.75 6.54
C ASP A 369 2.29 -21.26 6.91
N ILE A 370 3.11 -21.62 5.91
CA ILE A 370 4.49 -22.05 6.12
C ILE A 370 5.30 -20.93 6.78
N PHE A 371 5.26 -19.73 6.21
CA PHE A 371 5.97 -18.56 6.77
C PHE A 371 5.62 -18.34 8.23
N TRP A 372 4.33 -18.33 8.57
CA TRP A 372 3.86 -18.12 9.93
C TRP A 372 4.32 -19.22 10.90
N GLN A 373 4.24 -20.48 10.50
CA GLN A 373 4.65 -21.60 11.35
C GLN A 373 6.13 -21.49 11.79
N TYR A 374 7.03 -21.16 10.84
CA TYR A 374 8.43 -20.99 11.14
C TYR A 374 8.69 -19.72 11.96
N LEU A 375 8.09 -18.60 11.60
CA LEU A 375 8.23 -17.33 12.32
C LEU A 375 7.71 -17.43 13.75
N LYS A 376 6.53 -18.03 13.93
CA LYS A 376 5.95 -18.21 15.27
C LYS A 376 6.89 -18.99 16.16
N LYS A 377 7.31 -20.17 15.71
CA LYS A 377 8.16 -21.07 16.50
C LYS A 377 9.54 -20.48 16.79
N GLY A 378 10.16 -19.84 15.81
CA GLY A 378 11.55 -19.40 15.92
C GLY A 378 11.73 -17.99 16.47
N LEU A 379 10.73 -17.12 16.33
CA LEU A 379 10.84 -15.70 16.68
C LEU A 379 9.74 -15.22 17.62
N TYR A 380 8.46 -15.38 17.24
CA TYR A 380 7.34 -14.88 18.04
C TYR A 380 7.32 -15.49 19.45
N ASP A 381 7.44 -16.81 19.54
CA ASP A 381 7.45 -17.52 20.83
C ASP A 381 8.69 -17.18 21.67
N MET A 382 9.71 -16.52 21.12
CA MET A 382 10.87 -16.01 21.87
C MET A 382 10.57 -14.70 22.60
N GLY A 383 9.47 -14.01 22.28
CA GLY A 383 9.05 -12.79 22.96
C GLY A 383 9.29 -11.50 22.21
N VAL A 384 9.55 -11.54 20.90
CA VAL A 384 9.72 -10.35 20.05
C VAL A 384 8.47 -9.46 20.12
N ASP A 385 8.65 -8.14 20.30
CA ASP A 385 7.56 -7.18 20.49
C ASP A 385 7.12 -6.51 19.18
N ALA A 386 8.06 -6.28 18.28
CA ALA A 386 7.85 -5.53 17.05
C ALA A 386 8.60 -6.15 15.87
N TRP A 387 8.11 -5.88 14.68
CA TRP A 387 8.58 -6.51 13.45
C TRP A 387 9.02 -5.46 12.44
N TRP A 388 10.24 -5.59 11.95
CA TRP A 388 10.74 -4.80 10.83
C TRP A 388 10.70 -5.64 9.56
N MET A 389 9.61 -5.51 8.80
CA MET A 389 9.40 -6.20 7.53
C MET A 389 10.06 -5.43 6.40
N ASP A 390 11.34 -5.72 6.18
CA ASP A 390 12.14 -5.07 5.15
C ASP A 390 11.92 -5.71 3.77
N ALA A 391 12.27 -4.97 2.70
CA ALA A 391 12.27 -5.40 1.30
C ALA A 391 10.90 -5.93 0.78
N THR A 392 9.81 -5.36 1.27
CA THR A 392 8.43 -5.81 0.99
C THR A 392 7.81 -5.22 -0.28
N GLU A 393 8.55 -4.56 -1.14
CA GLU A 393 8.09 -4.09 -2.46
C GLU A 393 7.80 -5.18 -3.51
N PRO A 394 8.27 -6.44 -3.61
CA PRO A 394 9.46 -7.09 -3.04
C PRO A 394 10.78 -6.71 -3.75
N SER A 395 11.91 -6.76 -3.03
CA SER A 395 13.21 -6.37 -3.58
C SER A 395 13.90 -7.53 -4.30
N PHE A 396 13.96 -7.45 -5.62
CA PHE A 396 14.75 -8.36 -6.46
C PHE A 396 16.10 -7.72 -6.81
N ARG A 397 17.01 -8.50 -7.44
CA ARG A 397 18.34 -8.03 -7.83
C ARG A 397 18.25 -6.78 -8.72
N ASP A 398 19.09 -5.78 -8.44
CA ASP A 398 19.19 -4.50 -9.15
C ASP A 398 17.92 -3.63 -9.10
N GLY A 399 16.94 -3.95 -8.25
CA GLY A 399 15.65 -3.28 -8.13
C GLY A 399 15.67 -1.94 -7.36
N PHE A 400 16.77 -1.18 -7.37
CA PHE A 400 16.88 0.08 -6.62
C PHE A 400 16.14 1.27 -7.26
N THR A 401 15.78 1.19 -8.53
CA THR A 401 14.99 2.22 -9.21
C THR A 401 13.63 1.66 -9.61
N GLN A 402 12.62 2.52 -9.73
CA GLN A 402 11.27 2.10 -10.15
C GLN A 402 11.30 1.24 -11.43
N LEU A 403 12.01 1.68 -12.48
CA LEU A 403 12.06 0.95 -13.74
C LEU A 403 12.72 -0.42 -13.62
N LYS A 404 13.78 -0.54 -12.81
CA LYS A 404 14.44 -1.82 -12.56
C LYS A 404 13.61 -2.72 -11.65
N GLN A 405 12.97 -2.16 -10.64
CA GLN A 405 12.04 -2.90 -9.79
C GLN A 405 10.89 -3.47 -10.61
N GLU A 406 10.31 -2.68 -11.51
CA GLU A 406 9.26 -3.11 -12.42
C GLU A 406 9.70 -4.28 -13.31
N GLU A 407 10.84 -4.12 -14.00
CA GLU A 407 11.44 -5.15 -14.85
C GLU A 407 11.63 -6.47 -14.08
N ARG A 408 12.23 -6.42 -12.88
CA ARG A 408 12.53 -7.59 -12.06
C ARG A 408 11.28 -8.25 -11.49
N THR A 409 10.33 -7.46 -11.01
CA THR A 409 9.08 -7.99 -10.48
C THR A 409 8.27 -8.68 -11.57
N LYS A 410 8.21 -8.09 -12.78
CA LYS A 410 7.57 -8.73 -13.93
C LYS A 410 8.27 -10.02 -14.36
N ALA A 411 9.60 -10.07 -14.29
CA ALA A 411 10.39 -11.26 -14.61
C ALA A 411 10.29 -12.38 -13.56
N ALA A 412 9.85 -12.07 -12.34
CA ALA A 412 9.72 -13.05 -11.26
C ALA A 412 8.64 -14.13 -11.51
N GLY A 413 7.74 -13.90 -12.46
CA GLY A 413 6.74 -14.87 -12.91
C GLY A 413 5.34 -14.53 -12.46
N ASN A 414 4.52 -15.57 -12.24
CA ASN A 414 3.15 -15.42 -11.80
C ASN A 414 3.04 -15.55 -10.28
N THR A 415 2.09 -14.86 -9.71
CA THR A 415 1.64 -15.04 -8.34
C THR A 415 0.55 -16.11 -8.27
N TYR A 416 0.16 -16.53 -7.08
CA TYR A 416 -1.00 -17.42 -6.87
C TYR A 416 -2.32 -16.84 -7.43
N LEU A 417 -2.43 -15.50 -7.51
CA LEU A 417 -3.64 -14.82 -8.00
C LEU A 417 -3.62 -14.58 -9.52
N GLY A 418 -2.51 -14.82 -10.20
CA GLY A 418 -2.32 -14.53 -11.62
C GLY A 418 -1.01 -13.80 -11.90
N SER A 419 -0.94 -13.10 -13.02
CA SER A 419 0.28 -12.40 -13.44
C SER A 419 0.76 -11.38 -12.41
N PHE A 420 2.07 -11.35 -12.14
CA PHE A 420 2.64 -10.31 -11.28
C PHE A 420 2.51 -8.91 -11.91
N HIS A 421 2.36 -8.80 -13.22
CA HIS A 421 2.03 -7.53 -13.88
C HIS A 421 0.74 -6.91 -13.32
N ARG A 422 -0.26 -7.75 -13.03
CA ARG A 422 -1.57 -7.33 -12.50
C ARG A 422 -1.51 -6.88 -11.03
N TYR A 423 -0.69 -7.55 -10.20
CA TYR A 423 -0.63 -7.36 -8.75
C TYR A 423 0.65 -6.70 -8.25
N LEU A 424 1.34 -5.99 -9.13
CA LEU A 424 2.71 -5.51 -8.96
C LEU A 424 2.94 -4.68 -7.69
N ASN A 425 1.94 -3.88 -7.29
CA ASN A 425 2.05 -2.95 -6.17
C ASN A 425 1.52 -3.48 -4.82
N THR A 426 0.97 -4.70 -4.76
CA THR A 426 0.17 -5.15 -3.59
C THR A 426 0.82 -6.25 -2.76
N TYR A 427 2.08 -6.58 -3.02
CA TYR A 427 2.77 -7.65 -2.32
C TYR A 427 2.81 -7.43 -0.79
N SER A 428 3.24 -6.24 -0.35
CA SER A 428 3.30 -5.92 1.08
C SER A 428 1.91 -5.94 1.74
N LEU A 429 0.87 -5.48 1.04
CA LEU A 429 -0.50 -5.50 1.55
C LEU A 429 -0.95 -6.92 1.89
N GLU A 430 -0.81 -7.87 0.96
CA GLU A 430 -1.25 -9.26 1.18
C GLU A 430 -0.42 -9.98 2.24
N MET A 431 0.90 -9.73 2.25
CA MET A 431 1.79 -10.29 3.27
C MET A 431 1.44 -9.78 4.68
N LEU A 432 1.31 -8.47 4.84
CA LEU A 432 1.17 -7.85 6.16
C LEU A 432 -0.26 -7.92 6.70
N LYS A 433 -1.26 -7.94 5.84
CA LYS A 433 -2.66 -8.23 6.19
C LYS A 433 -2.77 -9.59 6.90
N ASP A 434 -2.28 -10.65 6.28
CA ASP A 434 -2.29 -12.01 6.85
C ASP A 434 -1.45 -12.07 8.13
N PHE A 435 -0.25 -11.46 8.11
CA PHE A 435 0.63 -11.44 9.27
C PHE A 435 0.00 -10.74 10.49
N TYR A 436 -0.61 -9.57 10.28
CA TYR A 436 -1.34 -8.86 11.33
C TYR A 436 -2.50 -9.69 11.89
N GLN A 437 -3.29 -10.32 11.01
CA GLN A 437 -4.42 -11.16 11.43
C GLN A 437 -3.97 -12.34 12.30
N ARG A 438 -2.83 -12.97 11.96
CA ARG A 438 -2.24 -14.06 12.75
C ARG A 438 -1.72 -13.57 14.10
N LEU A 439 -1.03 -12.45 14.14
CA LEU A 439 -0.61 -11.84 15.41
C LEU A 439 -1.81 -11.51 16.31
N ARG A 440 -2.92 -11.02 15.73
CA ARG A 440 -4.17 -10.76 16.47
C ARG A 440 -4.83 -12.04 16.97
N ALA A 441 -4.75 -13.13 16.22
CA ALA A 441 -5.27 -14.42 16.63
C ALA A 441 -4.48 -15.03 17.81
N GLU A 442 -3.18 -14.75 17.92
CA GLU A 442 -2.36 -15.19 19.07
C GLU A 442 -2.64 -14.38 20.35
N SER A 443 -2.93 -13.08 20.22
CA SER A 443 -3.19 -12.23 21.37
C SER A 443 -3.99 -10.98 21.03
N ASP A 444 -5.03 -10.70 21.80
CA ASP A 444 -5.78 -9.44 21.80
C ASP A 444 -5.27 -8.43 22.84
N GLN A 445 -4.33 -8.84 23.70
CA GLN A 445 -3.81 -8.04 24.83
C GLN A 445 -2.68 -7.08 24.44
N LYS A 446 -2.02 -7.32 23.30
CA LYS A 446 -0.91 -6.48 22.82
C LYS A 446 -1.32 -5.69 21.59
N ARG A 447 -0.89 -4.43 21.54
CA ARG A 447 -0.96 -3.63 20.31
C ARG A 447 0.20 -4.03 19.40
N ILE A 448 -0.12 -4.31 18.15
CA ILE A 448 0.85 -4.77 17.15
C ILE A 448 1.53 -3.57 16.52
N PHE A 449 2.84 -3.65 16.32
CA PHE A 449 3.63 -2.69 15.57
C PHE A 449 4.48 -3.41 14.52
N ILE A 450 4.31 -3.00 13.26
CA ILE A 450 5.07 -3.50 12.11
C ILE A 450 5.65 -2.30 11.37
N LEU A 451 6.96 -2.22 11.26
CA LEU A 451 7.65 -1.29 10.38
C LEU A 451 7.88 -1.98 9.04
N THR A 452 7.55 -1.33 7.92
CA THR A 452 7.71 -1.93 6.58
C THR A 452 8.18 -0.90 5.57
N ARG A 453 8.97 -1.34 4.57
CA ARG A 453 9.53 -0.45 3.53
C ARG A 453 8.53 -0.11 2.44
N SER A 454 7.48 -0.90 2.27
CA SER A 454 6.47 -0.74 1.24
C SER A 454 5.06 -0.77 1.81
N ALA A 455 4.14 -0.06 1.17
CA ALA A 455 2.74 -0.09 1.54
C ALA A 455 1.84 0.15 0.32
N PHE A 456 0.57 -0.23 0.46
CA PHE A 456 -0.48 0.06 -0.51
C PHE A 456 -1.75 0.51 0.22
N ALA A 457 -2.77 0.95 -0.52
CA ALA A 457 -4.04 1.36 0.05
C ALA A 457 -4.63 0.27 0.97
N SER A 458 -5.26 0.65 2.06
CA SER A 458 -5.76 -0.16 3.17
C SER A 458 -4.71 -0.75 4.13
N GLN A 459 -3.42 -0.70 3.82
CA GLN A 459 -2.39 -1.30 4.68
C GLN A 459 -2.28 -0.61 6.05
N GLN A 460 -2.66 0.68 6.16
CA GLN A 460 -2.72 1.41 7.43
C GLN A 460 -3.60 0.71 8.49
N HIS A 461 -4.55 -0.11 8.07
CA HIS A 461 -5.44 -0.87 8.95
C HIS A 461 -4.73 -2.02 9.69
N TYR A 462 -3.60 -2.47 9.18
CA TYR A 462 -2.90 -3.67 9.66
C TYR A 462 -1.71 -3.36 10.57
N GLY A 463 -1.80 -2.31 11.40
CA GLY A 463 -0.79 -2.02 12.43
C GLY A 463 0.58 -1.68 11.87
N THR A 464 0.63 -1.07 10.68
CA THR A 464 1.88 -0.77 9.98
C THR A 464 2.28 0.69 10.09
N ALA A 465 3.57 0.92 10.26
CA ALA A 465 4.27 2.17 9.96
C ALA A 465 5.23 1.93 8.81
N VAL A 466 5.58 2.97 8.08
CA VAL A 466 6.51 2.88 6.95
C VAL A 466 7.68 3.83 7.14
N TRP A 467 8.82 3.51 6.53
CA TRP A 467 9.94 4.46 6.44
C TRP A 467 10.27 4.77 4.98
N SER A 468 11.05 5.81 4.81
CA SER A 468 11.35 6.37 3.49
C SER A 468 12.32 5.55 2.64
N GLY A 469 12.74 4.37 3.11
CA GLY A 469 13.70 3.51 2.42
C GLY A 469 15.16 3.95 2.58
N ASP A 470 16.05 3.39 1.77
CA ASP A 470 17.50 3.55 1.87
C ASP A 470 17.97 4.88 1.23
N VAL A 471 17.67 5.99 1.88
CA VAL A 471 17.98 7.32 1.37
C VAL A 471 19.43 7.70 1.61
N SER A 472 20.01 8.45 0.68
CA SER A 472 21.35 9.00 0.86
C SER A 472 21.35 10.20 1.80
N ALA A 473 22.39 10.28 2.64
CA ALA A 473 22.62 11.38 3.58
C ALA A 473 22.99 12.67 2.84
N SER A 474 21.99 13.51 2.53
CA SER A 474 22.20 14.82 1.91
C SER A 474 21.08 15.80 2.29
N TRP A 475 21.38 17.10 2.26
CA TRP A 475 20.39 18.16 2.46
C TRP A 475 19.26 18.10 1.44
N GLU A 476 19.57 17.79 0.19
CA GLU A 476 18.58 17.62 -0.88
C GLU A 476 17.59 16.51 -0.54
N ASN A 477 18.10 15.33 -0.13
CA ASN A 477 17.24 14.23 0.26
C ASN A 477 16.43 14.55 1.52
N MET A 478 17.00 15.25 2.50
CA MET A 478 16.24 15.68 3.68
C MET A 478 15.03 16.52 3.30
N HIS A 479 15.16 17.48 2.37
CA HIS A 479 14.01 18.25 1.88
C HIS A 479 12.98 17.38 1.17
N LYS A 480 13.43 16.43 0.33
CA LYS A 480 12.55 15.47 -0.35
C LYS A 480 11.80 14.57 0.64
N GLN A 481 12.45 14.18 1.76
CA GLN A 481 11.82 13.39 2.82
C GLN A 481 10.61 14.11 3.44
N LEU A 482 10.72 15.40 3.74
CA LEU A 482 9.60 16.18 4.30
C LEU A 482 8.38 16.13 3.37
N VAL A 483 8.60 16.38 2.08
CA VAL A 483 7.54 16.36 1.07
C VAL A 483 6.94 14.96 0.91
N ALA A 484 7.79 13.93 0.86
CA ALA A 484 7.38 12.54 0.72
C ALA A 484 6.49 12.09 1.89
N GLY A 485 6.89 12.37 3.13
CA GLY A 485 6.12 12.02 4.33
C GLY A 485 4.79 12.76 4.41
N LEU A 486 4.75 14.04 4.03
CA LEU A 486 3.50 14.81 3.97
C LEU A 486 2.52 14.23 2.95
N ASN A 487 2.96 13.92 1.73
CA ASN A 487 2.10 13.32 0.71
C ASN A 487 1.61 11.93 1.10
N LEU A 488 2.46 11.10 1.71
CA LEU A 488 2.04 9.80 2.20
C LEU A 488 0.96 9.91 3.28
N SER A 489 1.14 10.83 4.24
CA SER A 489 0.14 11.09 5.29
C SER A 489 -1.18 11.58 4.70
N MET A 490 -1.13 12.48 3.72
CA MET A 490 -2.32 12.97 3.01
C MET A 490 -2.98 11.88 2.16
N SER A 491 -2.23 10.86 1.71
CA SER A 491 -2.82 9.70 1.06
C SER A 491 -3.45 8.68 2.03
N GLY A 492 -3.55 9.00 3.33
CA GLY A 492 -4.26 8.20 4.33
C GLY A 492 -3.40 7.23 5.13
N ILE A 493 -2.08 7.17 4.92
CA ILE A 493 -1.11 6.38 5.70
C ILE A 493 -0.41 7.31 6.70
N PRO A 494 -0.83 7.36 7.99
CA PRO A 494 -0.41 8.41 8.93
C PRO A 494 0.90 8.12 9.65
N TYR A 495 1.32 6.86 9.72
CA TYR A 495 2.52 6.47 10.45
C TYR A 495 3.71 6.33 9.51
N TRP A 496 4.58 7.31 9.59
CA TRP A 496 5.75 7.43 8.74
C TRP A 496 6.98 7.84 9.53
N THR A 497 8.15 7.37 9.10
CA THR A 497 9.45 7.76 9.62
C THR A 497 10.50 7.78 8.52
N SER A 498 11.72 8.16 8.86
CA SER A 498 12.89 8.09 7.96
C SER A 498 14.12 7.69 8.76
N ASP A 499 15.14 7.18 8.07
CA ASP A 499 16.45 6.98 8.67
C ASP A 499 17.06 8.33 9.01
N THR A 500 17.17 8.61 10.32
CA THR A 500 17.70 9.90 10.79
C THR A 500 19.17 10.05 10.45
N GLY A 501 19.46 10.98 9.55
CA GLY A 501 20.81 11.18 9.01
C GLY A 501 21.09 10.46 7.70
N GLY A 502 20.12 9.69 7.15
CA GLY A 502 20.22 8.90 5.94
C GLY A 502 20.82 7.51 6.17
N PHE A 503 20.56 6.59 5.23
CA PHE A 503 21.14 5.24 5.24
C PHE A 503 22.49 5.20 4.53
N PHE A 504 22.59 5.72 3.29
CA PHE A 504 23.84 5.79 2.56
C PHE A 504 24.61 7.07 2.90
N VAL A 505 25.76 6.92 3.58
CA VAL A 505 26.68 8.02 3.90
C VAL A 505 27.78 8.06 2.86
N THR A 506 27.90 9.18 2.13
CA THR A 506 28.95 9.40 1.14
C THR A 506 30.28 9.77 1.83
N GLU A 507 31.42 9.64 1.12
CA GLU A 507 32.74 10.05 1.66
C GLU A 507 32.76 11.53 2.12
N ARG A 508 32.02 12.40 1.44
CA ARG A 508 31.87 13.81 1.82
C ARG A 508 31.15 13.94 3.16
N ASP A 509 30.06 13.20 3.31
CA ASP A 509 29.21 13.25 4.48
C ASP A 509 29.87 12.53 5.67
N ALA A 510 30.70 11.51 5.40
CA ALA A 510 31.52 10.87 6.42
C ALA A 510 32.55 11.82 7.09
N LYS A 511 32.95 12.90 6.42
CA LYS A 511 33.81 13.95 7.02
C LYS A 511 33.04 14.84 8.01
N TYR A 512 31.71 14.88 7.95
CA TYR A 512 30.86 15.72 8.79
C TYR A 512 29.68 14.91 9.37
N PRO A 513 29.93 13.76 10.02
CA PRO A 513 28.83 12.89 10.50
C PRO A 513 27.90 13.59 11.50
N LEU A 514 28.44 14.58 12.24
CA LEU A 514 27.66 15.37 13.19
C LEU A 514 26.70 16.37 12.52
N SER A 515 26.97 16.81 11.28
CA SER A 515 26.15 17.81 10.62
C SER A 515 24.74 17.29 10.27
N LEU A 516 24.60 16.02 9.95
CA LEU A 516 23.31 15.40 9.65
C LEU A 516 22.48 15.13 10.89
N ILE A 517 23.09 14.73 12.00
CA ILE A 517 22.45 14.64 13.32
C ILE A 517 21.97 16.04 13.73
N HIS A 518 22.76 17.06 13.49
CA HIS A 518 22.41 18.46 13.78
C HIS A 518 21.24 18.97 12.94
N ILE A 519 21.06 18.47 11.73
CA ILE A 519 19.97 18.86 10.84
C ILE A 519 18.65 18.21 11.24
N SER A 520 18.68 16.92 11.52
CA SER A 520 17.47 16.16 11.81
C SER A 520 16.94 16.36 13.23
N GLU A 521 17.81 16.79 14.18
CA GLU A 521 17.44 16.98 15.58
C GLU A 521 18.10 18.23 16.23
N PRO A 522 17.84 19.44 15.71
CA PRO A 522 18.46 20.64 16.23
C PRO A 522 18.13 20.92 17.71
N THR A 523 17.01 20.41 18.20
CA THR A 523 16.57 20.58 19.60
C THR A 523 17.32 19.68 20.60
N ARG A 524 17.97 18.62 20.15
CA ARG A 524 18.78 17.75 21.03
C ARG A 524 20.17 18.28 21.31
N GLN A 525 20.66 19.20 20.49
CA GLN A 525 21.96 19.86 20.72
C GLN A 525 21.95 20.82 21.90
N GLU A 526 20.81 21.44 22.18
CA GLU A 526 20.69 22.38 23.33
C GLU A 526 20.52 21.64 24.66
N ALA A 527 20.29 20.31 24.62
CA ALA A 527 20.06 19.48 25.82
C ALA A 527 21.29 18.67 26.26
N ILE A 528 22.42 18.73 25.54
CA ILE A 528 23.70 18.12 25.87
C ILE A 528 24.71 19.23 26.21
#